data_3fe63426d1fd5553b2d5a16d5cce4a2d
#
_entry.id   3fe63426d1fd5553b2d5a16d5cce4a2d
#
_cell.length_a   1.000
_cell.length_b   1.000
_cell.length_c   1.000
_cell.angle_alpha   90.00
_cell.angle_beta   90.00
_cell.angle_gamma   90.00
#
_symmetry.space_group_name_H-M   'P 1'
#
loop_
_entity.id
_entity.type
_entity.pdbx_description
1 polymer ?
#
loop_
_entity_poly.entity_id
_entity_poly.type
_entity_poly.pdbx_seq_one_letter_code
_entity_poly.pdbx_strand_id
1 'polypeptide(L)'
;SFLVKDLHLEWQLGERFFAQHLVDYDVASNAHGWQWTAGCGTDASPYYRVFNPIEQGRRFDENGDYIRKYVAELAHLSASEIHEPWLFLDGYSHGYPERIVDHALERVESLERLKEIKVDKAEPPIVKKK
;
A
#
# COMPACT_ATOMS: atom_id res chain seq x y z
N SER A 1 2.67 -1.87 -2.21
CA SER A 1 1.82 -2.44 -1.16
C SER A 1 0.55 -1.61 -0.92
N PHE A 2 0.67 -0.34 -0.62
CA PHE A 2 -0.47 0.55 -0.33
C PHE A 2 -1.51 0.57 -1.46
N LEU A 3 -1.08 0.72 -2.71
CA LEU A 3 -1.98 0.73 -3.86
C LEU A 3 -2.85 -0.53 -3.94
N VAL A 4 -2.27 -1.69 -3.71
CA VAL A 4 -2.95 -2.99 -3.86
C VAL A 4 -3.75 -3.36 -2.63
N LYS A 5 -3.20 -3.16 -1.44
CA LYS A 5 -3.76 -3.69 -0.20
C LYS A 5 -4.63 -2.71 0.58
N ASP A 6 -4.36 -1.43 0.49
CA ASP A 6 -5.15 -0.37 1.13
C ASP A 6 -6.16 0.27 0.16
N LEU A 7 -5.76 0.55 -1.08
CA LEU A 7 -6.65 1.12 -2.10
C LEU A 7 -7.40 0.05 -2.91
N HIS A 8 -7.07 -1.23 -2.75
CA HIS A 8 -7.70 -2.37 -3.43
C HIS A 8 -7.70 -2.28 -4.96
N LEU A 9 -6.65 -1.68 -5.51
CA LEU A 9 -6.46 -1.55 -6.95
C LEU A 9 -5.62 -2.70 -7.50
N GLU A 10 -5.79 -2.99 -8.78
CA GLU A 10 -5.02 -4.00 -9.48
C GLU A 10 -3.55 -3.59 -9.58
N TRP A 11 -2.63 -4.54 -9.36
CA TRP A 11 -1.19 -4.29 -9.40
C TRP A 11 -0.70 -3.78 -10.76
N GLN A 12 -1.39 -4.16 -11.85
CA GLN A 12 -1.07 -3.71 -13.20
C GLN A 12 -1.15 -2.19 -13.38
N LEU A 13 -2.00 -1.51 -12.63
CA LEU A 13 -2.09 -0.06 -12.65
C LEU A 13 -0.80 0.57 -12.10
N GLY A 14 -0.26 0.03 -11.01
CA GLY A 14 1.01 0.47 -10.46
C GLY A 14 2.21 0.14 -11.36
N GLU A 15 2.20 -1.03 -11.96
CA GLU A 15 3.22 -1.42 -12.93
C GLU A 15 3.29 -0.47 -14.12
N ARG A 16 2.14 -0.11 -14.70
CA ARG A 16 2.06 0.87 -15.80
C ARG A 16 2.54 2.25 -15.39
N PHE A 17 2.17 2.69 -14.20
CA PHE A 17 2.62 3.98 -13.67
C PHE A 17 4.14 4.02 -13.53
N PHE A 18 4.74 2.98 -12.99
CA PHE A 18 6.19 2.87 -12.89
C PHE A 18 6.88 2.82 -14.26
N ALA A 19 6.30 2.10 -15.21
CA ALA A 19 6.83 2.04 -16.58
C ALA A 19 6.93 3.42 -17.24
N GLN A 20 6.01 4.32 -16.92
CA GLN A 20 5.97 5.69 -17.45
C GLN A 20 6.91 6.66 -16.73
N HIS A 21 7.30 6.40 -15.49
CA HIS A 21 7.98 7.36 -14.62
C HIS A 21 9.38 6.96 -14.19
N LEU A 22 9.70 5.66 -14.17
CA LEU A 22 11.02 5.19 -13.75
C LEU A 22 12.06 5.39 -14.85
N VAL A 23 13.17 6.01 -14.50
CA VAL A 23 14.33 6.20 -15.38
C VAL A 23 15.09 4.88 -15.61
N ASP A 24 15.12 4.04 -14.56
CA ASP A 24 15.79 2.74 -14.53
C ASP A 24 14.82 1.58 -14.74
N TYR A 25 13.79 1.79 -15.57
CA TYR A 25 12.72 0.81 -15.80
C TYR A 25 13.26 -0.50 -16.38
N ASP A 26 12.90 -1.59 -15.74
CA ASP A 26 13.10 -2.97 -16.19
C ASP A 26 11.79 -3.74 -16.14
N VAL A 27 11.35 -4.30 -17.28
CA VAL A 27 10.03 -4.96 -17.41
C VAL A 27 9.90 -6.13 -16.45
N ALA A 28 10.87 -7.01 -16.39
CA ALA A 28 10.82 -8.23 -15.57
C ALA A 28 10.84 -7.89 -14.07
N SER A 29 11.76 -7.01 -13.66
CA SER A 29 11.87 -6.59 -12.25
C SER A 29 10.64 -5.83 -11.77
N ASN A 30 10.07 -4.96 -12.61
CA ASN A 30 8.88 -4.18 -12.27
C ASN A 30 7.66 -5.09 -12.14
N ALA A 31 7.36 -5.91 -13.14
CA ALA A 31 6.22 -6.83 -13.12
C ALA A 31 6.32 -7.83 -11.97
N HIS A 32 7.49 -8.45 -11.77
CA HIS A 32 7.72 -9.39 -10.68
C HIS A 32 7.58 -8.75 -9.29
N GLY A 33 8.14 -7.57 -9.10
CA GLY A 33 8.04 -6.84 -7.84
C GLY A 33 6.60 -6.47 -7.47
N TRP A 34 5.81 -6.03 -8.42
CA TRP A 34 4.39 -5.74 -8.22
C TRP A 34 3.58 -7.00 -7.91
N GLN A 35 3.81 -8.09 -8.65
CA GLN A 35 3.16 -9.39 -8.41
C GLN A 35 3.50 -9.95 -7.03
N TRP A 36 4.78 -9.92 -6.66
CA TRP A 36 5.22 -10.39 -5.35
C TRP A 36 4.56 -9.61 -4.20
N THR A 37 4.52 -8.29 -4.31
CA THR A 37 3.88 -7.41 -3.33
C THR A 37 2.37 -7.67 -3.24
N ALA A 38 1.73 -7.97 -4.37
CA ALA A 38 0.32 -8.35 -4.41
C ALA A 38 0.06 -9.80 -3.92
N GLY A 39 1.10 -10.62 -3.73
CA GLY A 39 0.99 -12.01 -3.30
C GLY A 39 0.63 -13.00 -4.40
N CYS A 40 0.84 -12.65 -5.68
CA CYS A 40 0.45 -13.47 -6.84
C CYS A 40 1.60 -13.78 -7.81
N GLY A 41 2.85 -13.58 -7.41
CA GLY A 41 4.01 -13.88 -8.24
C GLY A 41 4.43 -15.37 -8.21
N THR A 42 5.45 -15.71 -9.01
CA THR A 42 6.04 -17.06 -9.07
C THR A 42 6.71 -17.45 -7.74
N ASP A 43 7.31 -16.49 -7.05
CA ASP A 43 7.84 -16.64 -5.71
C ASP A 43 6.81 -16.10 -4.72
N ALA A 44 5.98 -16.99 -4.17
CA ALA A 44 4.98 -16.60 -3.20
C ALA A 44 5.62 -15.95 -1.97
N SER A 45 5.16 -14.75 -1.62
CA SER A 45 5.47 -14.18 -0.31
C SER A 45 5.01 -15.15 0.78
N PRO A 46 5.88 -15.54 1.75
CA PRO A 46 5.50 -16.52 2.78
C PRO A 46 4.37 -16.00 3.67
N TYR A 47 4.20 -14.68 3.75
CA TYR A 47 3.16 -14.04 4.54
C TYR A 47 2.45 -12.96 3.76
N TYR A 48 1.13 -12.93 3.87
CA TYR A 48 0.37 -11.77 3.42
C TYR A 48 0.48 -10.66 4.48
N ARG A 49 1.14 -9.57 4.11
CA ARG A 49 1.32 -8.41 5.00
C ARG A 49 0.66 -7.19 4.42
N VAL A 50 -0.05 -6.46 5.28
CA VAL A 50 -0.51 -5.11 5.01
C VAL A 50 0.38 -4.17 5.82
N PHE A 51 1.31 -3.51 5.15
CA PHE A 51 2.24 -2.58 5.81
C PHE A 51 1.48 -1.34 6.29
N ASN A 52 1.83 -0.89 7.50
CA ASN A 52 1.34 0.38 8.03
C ASN A 52 2.27 1.51 7.60
N PRO A 53 1.87 2.37 6.64
CA PRO A 53 2.73 3.44 6.14
C PRO A 53 3.06 4.50 7.20
N ILE A 54 2.18 4.71 8.17
CA ILE A 54 2.38 5.65 9.26
C ILE A 54 3.48 5.16 10.19
N GLU A 55 3.42 3.90 10.60
CA GLU A 55 4.44 3.29 11.47
C GLU A 55 5.80 3.18 10.75
N GLN A 56 5.80 2.88 9.47
CA GLN A 56 7.03 2.89 8.67
C GLN A 56 7.63 4.30 8.60
N GLY A 57 6.82 5.32 8.38
CA GLY A 57 7.26 6.71 8.40
C GLY A 57 7.91 7.09 9.74
N ARG A 58 7.26 6.77 10.85
CA ARG A 58 7.79 7.02 12.19
C ARG A 58 9.10 6.29 12.46
N ARG A 59 9.21 5.06 12.00
CA ARG A 59 10.40 4.23 12.24
C ARG A 59 11.61 4.66 11.40
N PHE A 60 11.42 4.99 10.14
CA PHE A 60 12.51 5.24 9.19
C PHE A 60 12.75 6.73 8.90
N ASP A 61 11.81 7.59 9.27
CA ASP A 61 11.86 9.04 9.10
C ASP A 61 11.28 9.75 10.32
N GLU A 62 11.83 9.43 11.49
CA GLU A 62 11.31 9.89 12.79
C GLU A 62 11.11 11.40 12.85
N ASN A 63 12.06 12.16 12.33
CA ASN A 63 12.01 13.63 12.33
C ASN A 63 11.22 14.23 11.15
N GLY A 64 10.82 13.40 10.19
CA GLY A 64 10.09 13.86 9.00
C GLY A 64 10.95 14.57 7.95
N ASP A 65 12.27 14.40 7.96
CA ASP A 65 13.19 15.09 7.04
C ASP A 65 12.98 14.64 5.59
N TYR A 66 12.77 13.36 5.36
CA TYR A 66 12.45 12.81 4.04
C TYR A 66 11.11 13.33 3.53
N ILE A 67 10.09 13.33 4.39
CA ILE A 67 8.75 13.85 4.05
C ILE A 67 8.85 15.33 3.66
N ARG A 68 9.54 16.15 4.46
CA ARG A 68 9.71 17.58 4.16
C ARG A 68 10.44 17.82 2.84
N LYS A 69 11.40 16.97 2.53
CA LYS A 69 12.18 17.10 1.29
C LYS A 69 11.33 16.84 0.04
N TYR A 70 10.44 15.85 0.09
CA TYR A 70 9.70 15.38 -1.09
C TYR A 70 8.22 15.76 -1.10
N VAL A 71 7.66 16.15 0.03
CA VAL A 71 6.26 16.58 0.16
C VAL A 71 6.23 17.99 0.74
N ALA A 72 6.38 18.97 -0.14
CA ALA A 72 6.50 20.38 0.25
C ALA A 72 5.28 20.89 1.04
N GLU A 73 4.12 20.35 0.77
CA GLU A 73 2.85 20.68 1.43
C GLU A 73 2.81 20.31 2.92
N LEU A 74 3.73 19.45 3.37
CA LEU A 74 3.87 19.04 4.77
C LEU A 74 5.12 19.63 5.46
N ALA A 75 5.95 20.38 4.73
CA ALA A 75 7.23 20.87 5.25
C ALA A 75 7.12 21.79 6.48
N HIS A 76 5.97 22.39 6.71
CA HIS A 76 5.69 23.29 7.83
C HIS A 76 5.38 22.56 9.16
N LEU A 77 5.11 21.24 9.09
CA LEU A 77 4.72 20.45 10.27
C LEU A 77 5.93 20.00 11.09
N SER A 78 5.73 19.86 12.40
CA SER A 78 6.73 19.31 13.32
C SER A 78 6.90 17.79 13.14
N ALA A 79 7.94 17.24 13.75
CA ALA A 79 8.19 15.80 13.73
C ALA A 79 7.04 14.97 14.30
N SER A 80 6.33 15.49 15.31
CA SER A 80 5.18 14.82 15.91
C SER A 80 3.89 14.91 15.07
N GLU A 81 3.77 15.87 14.19
CA GLU A 81 2.57 16.16 13.40
C GLU A 81 2.63 15.58 11.99
N ILE A 82 3.84 15.53 11.42
CA ILE A 82 4.03 15.26 9.98
C ILE A 82 3.59 13.88 9.54
N HIS A 83 3.58 12.89 10.43
CA HIS A 83 3.17 11.53 10.13
C HIS A 83 1.65 11.32 10.11
N GLU A 84 0.91 12.18 10.77
CA GLU A 84 -0.56 12.14 10.83
C GLU A 84 -1.15 13.55 10.72
N PRO A 85 -0.97 14.23 9.58
CA PRO A 85 -1.37 15.64 9.42
C PRO A 85 -2.87 15.87 9.60
N TRP A 86 -3.70 14.86 9.37
CA TRP A 86 -5.16 14.94 9.54
C TRP A 86 -5.63 15.13 10.98
N LEU A 87 -4.77 14.91 11.98
CA LEU A 87 -5.08 15.12 13.40
C LEU A 87 -4.89 16.57 13.85
N PHE A 88 -4.32 17.42 12.99
CA PHE A 88 -3.93 18.77 13.35
C PHE A 88 -4.61 19.82 12.45
N LEU A 89 -4.98 20.96 13.03
CA LEU A 89 -5.63 22.04 12.29
C LEU A 89 -4.81 22.55 11.09
N ASP A 90 -3.50 22.54 11.24
CA ASP A 90 -2.55 23.04 10.24
C ASP A 90 -2.11 21.98 9.20
N GLY A 91 -2.58 20.75 9.35
CA GLY A 91 -2.16 19.62 8.51
C GLY A 91 -2.45 19.79 7.04
N TYR A 92 -3.56 20.43 6.70
CA TYR A 92 -3.98 20.64 5.32
C TYR A 92 -3.83 22.09 4.83
N SER A 93 -3.26 22.97 5.65
CA SER A 93 -3.20 24.42 5.37
C SER A 93 -2.38 24.80 4.12
N HIS A 94 -1.44 23.92 3.72
CA HIS A 94 -0.55 24.15 2.56
C HIS A 94 -0.89 23.28 1.34
N GLY A 95 -2.10 22.76 1.26
CA GLY A 95 -2.61 22.08 0.08
C GLY A 95 -2.38 20.57 0.04
N TYR A 96 -1.91 19.94 1.13
CA TYR A 96 -1.87 18.48 1.21
C TYR A 96 -3.29 17.92 1.16
N PRO A 97 -3.59 16.92 0.30
CA PRO A 97 -4.95 16.41 0.14
C PRO A 97 -5.43 15.64 1.36
N GLU A 98 -6.73 15.69 1.61
CA GLU A 98 -7.36 14.87 2.65
C GLU A 98 -7.17 13.39 2.40
N ARG A 99 -7.17 12.60 3.49
CA ARG A 99 -7.12 11.14 3.39
C ARG A 99 -8.28 10.60 2.57
N ILE A 100 -7.96 9.70 1.63
CA ILE A 100 -8.97 8.98 0.85
C ILE A 100 -9.39 7.66 1.48
N VAL A 101 -8.57 7.11 2.40
CA VAL A 101 -8.83 5.87 3.12
C VAL A 101 -8.29 5.96 4.55
N ASP A 102 -8.86 5.14 5.45
CA ASP A 102 -8.30 4.88 6.78
C ASP A 102 -7.56 3.54 6.74
N HIS A 103 -6.24 3.56 6.99
CA HIS A 103 -5.40 2.37 6.90
C HIS A 103 -5.88 1.24 7.82
N ALA A 104 -6.32 1.54 9.04
CA ALA A 104 -6.78 0.51 9.98
C ALA A 104 -8.00 -0.25 9.46
N LEU A 105 -8.95 0.46 8.86
CA LEU A 105 -10.13 -0.14 8.23
C LEU A 105 -9.78 -0.94 6.98
N GLU A 106 -8.92 -0.39 6.12
CA GLU A 106 -8.53 -1.04 4.87
C GLU A 106 -7.66 -2.29 5.11
N ARG A 107 -6.87 -2.28 6.18
CA ARG A 107 -6.12 -3.47 6.60
C ARG A 107 -7.05 -4.64 6.94
N VAL A 108 -8.11 -4.39 7.69
CA VAL A 108 -9.10 -5.41 8.05
C VAL A 108 -9.79 -5.92 6.79
N GLU A 109 -10.25 -5.04 5.92
CA GLU A 109 -10.89 -5.38 4.64
C GLU A 109 -9.98 -6.25 3.76
N SER A 110 -8.71 -5.89 3.64
CA SER A 110 -7.74 -6.63 2.85
C SER A 110 -7.52 -8.06 3.37
N LEU A 111 -7.46 -8.23 4.69
CA LEU A 111 -7.32 -9.54 5.33
C LEU A 111 -8.59 -10.39 5.18
N GLU A 112 -9.75 -9.79 5.23
CA GLU A 112 -11.03 -10.49 5.01
C GLU A 112 -11.16 -11.01 3.58
N ARG A 113 -10.85 -10.18 2.59
CA ARG A 113 -10.82 -10.58 1.17
C ARG A 113 -9.85 -11.74 0.92
N LEU A 114 -8.71 -11.74 1.59
CA LEU A 114 -7.77 -12.87 1.49
C LEU A 114 -8.34 -14.15 2.06
N LYS A 115 -9.10 -14.09 3.15
CA LYS A 115 -9.77 -15.26 3.73
C LYS A 115 -10.82 -15.84 2.78
N GLU A 116 -11.63 -15.00 2.15
CA GLU A 116 -12.62 -15.40 1.15
C GLU A 116 -11.99 -16.20 0.01
N ILE A 117 -10.90 -15.68 -0.57
CA ILE A 117 -10.17 -16.35 -1.65
C ILE A 117 -9.63 -17.72 -1.21
N LYS A 118 -9.21 -17.86 0.05
CA LYS A 118 -8.74 -19.14 0.58
C LYS A 118 -9.86 -20.16 0.78
N VAL A 119 -11.04 -19.71 1.18
CA VAL A 119 -12.22 -20.57 1.33
C VAL A 119 -12.63 -21.10 -0.04
N ASP A 120 -12.74 -20.25 -1.05
CA ASP A 120 -13.11 -20.67 -2.41
C ASP A 120 -12.16 -21.72 -3.01
N LYS A 121 -10.86 -21.63 -2.66
CA LYS A 121 -9.87 -22.62 -3.09
C LYS A 121 -9.87 -23.91 -2.28
N ALA A 122 -10.43 -23.89 -1.10
CA ALA A 122 -10.49 -25.05 -0.19
C ALA A 122 -11.74 -25.91 -0.40
N GLU A 123 -12.75 -25.43 -1.14
CA GLU A 123 -13.88 -26.26 -1.53
C GLU A 123 -13.43 -27.24 -2.61
N PRO A 124 -13.41 -28.56 -2.34
CA PRO A 124 -13.13 -29.54 -3.38
C PRO A 124 -14.21 -29.46 -4.46
N PRO A 125 -13.87 -29.67 -5.71
CA PRO A 125 -14.87 -29.72 -6.77
C PRO A 125 -15.91 -30.77 -6.38
N ILE A 126 -17.17 -30.38 -6.38
CA ILE A 126 -18.27 -31.30 -6.12
C ILE A 126 -18.25 -32.33 -7.26
N VAL A 127 -17.66 -33.49 -6.98
CA VAL A 127 -17.74 -34.62 -7.88
C VAL A 127 -19.16 -35.16 -7.75
N LYS A 128 -20.02 -34.84 -8.72
CA LYS A 128 -21.29 -35.53 -8.85
C LYS A 128 -21.01 -36.99 -9.16
N LYS A 129 -21.07 -37.84 -8.16
CA LYS A 129 -21.17 -39.28 -8.41
C LYS A 129 -22.50 -39.56 -9.10
N LYS A 130 -22.39 -40.07 -10.29
CA LYS A 130 -23.55 -40.72 -10.92
C LYS A 130 -23.94 -41.97 -10.14
#